data_5ac90bed20b3c84dd9ab003f9a96965d
#
_entry.id   5ac90bed20b3c84dd9ab003f9a96965d
#
_cell.length_a   1.000
_cell.length_b   1.000
_cell.length_c   1.000
_cell.angle_alpha   90.00
_cell.angle_beta   90.00
_cell.angle_gamma   90.00
#
_symmetry.space_group_name_H-M   'P 1'
#
loop_
_entity.id
_entity.type
_entity.pdbx_description
1 polymer ?
#
loop_
_entity_poly.entity_id
_entity_poly.type
_entity_poly.pdbx_seq_one_letter_code
_entity_poly.pdbx_strand_id
1 'polypeptide(L)'
;MRKGKNSYAIVLTFSNEIENIFNKLRANFQQYIDYTIVPHITLVYPFAPVFSLYQVNEQLDKVAKRTKQFNIMLNGIKFFENGNKVVYAALQNRRAVKKLHIDIIKSLDGLIKELRTDGKFNLENFTPHVTIGEKIPAAKFPGIKKRFSRYILHYEDKITCFGLFVEVKGDWERMRLFNLAV
;
A
#
# COMPACT_ATOMS: atom_id res chain seq x y z
N MET A 1 -14.65 -28.72 -6.21
CA MET A 1 -14.56 -27.28 -5.88
C MET A 1 -13.07 -26.90 -5.74
N ARG A 2 -12.50 -26.10 -6.65
CA ARG A 2 -11.15 -25.56 -6.45
C ARG A 2 -11.21 -24.59 -5.28
N LYS A 3 -10.55 -24.90 -4.16
CA LYS A 3 -10.32 -23.91 -3.10
C LYS A 3 -9.61 -22.72 -3.76
N GLY A 4 -10.29 -21.57 -3.83
CA GLY A 4 -9.68 -20.34 -4.33
C GLY A 4 -8.40 -20.10 -3.52
N LYS A 5 -7.27 -19.90 -4.21
CA LYS A 5 -6.04 -19.52 -3.52
C LYS A 5 -6.29 -18.14 -2.89
N ASN A 6 -6.08 -18.03 -1.58
CA ASN A 6 -6.15 -16.74 -0.90
C ASN A 6 -5.18 -15.75 -1.55
N SER A 7 -5.63 -14.53 -1.72
CA SER A 7 -4.84 -13.39 -2.19
C SER A 7 -4.24 -12.67 -0.97
N TYR A 8 -2.96 -12.35 -1.03
CA TYR A 8 -2.23 -11.67 0.05
C TYR A 8 -1.62 -10.38 -0.47
N ALA A 9 -1.49 -9.37 0.39
CA ALA A 9 -0.78 -8.14 0.09
C ALA A 9 0.10 -7.74 1.28
N ILE A 10 1.21 -7.04 1.00
CA ILE A 10 2.06 -6.47 2.05
C ILE A 10 1.94 -4.96 1.96
N VAL A 11 1.58 -4.34 3.08
CA VAL A 11 1.34 -2.91 3.14
C VAL A 11 2.05 -2.28 4.34
N LEU A 12 2.45 -1.04 4.18
CA LEU A 12 2.95 -0.20 5.25
C LEU A 12 1.75 0.53 5.85
N THR A 13 1.55 0.38 7.16
CA THR A 13 0.47 1.00 7.93
C THR A 13 0.97 2.23 8.67
N PHE A 14 0.07 3.06 9.14
CA PHE A 14 0.34 4.32 9.80
C PHE A 14 -0.02 4.30 11.28
N SER A 15 0.36 5.36 12.00
CA SER A 15 -0.18 5.65 13.32
C SER A 15 -1.69 5.89 13.26
N ASN A 16 -2.39 5.67 14.37
CA ASN A 16 -3.83 5.89 14.46
C ASN A 16 -4.22 7.34 14.08
N GLU A 17 -3.37 8.31 14.39
CA GLU A 17 -3.61 9.72 14.04
C GLU A 17 -3.67 9.91 12.52
N ILE A 18 -2.65 9.45 11.81
CA ILE A 18 -2.57 9.54 10.35
C ILE A 18 -3.65 8.71 9.68
N GLU A 19 -3.94 7.52 10.20
CA GLU A 19 -5.03 6.67 9.71
C GLU A 19 -6.38 7.40 9.78
N ASN A 20 -6.69 8.06 10.90
CA ASN A 20 -7.92 8.82 11.08
C ASN A 20 -8.03 10.01 10.11
N ILE A 21 -6.91 10.73 9.86
CA ILE A 21 -6.86 11.81 8.89
C ILE A 21 -7.20 11.29 7.48
N PHE A 22 -6.55 10.20 7.07
CA PHE A 22 -6.80 9.62 5.76
C PHE A 22 -8.20 9.01 5.61
N ASN A 23 -8.77 8.44 6.66
CA ASN A 23 -10.16 7.96 6.64
C ASN A 23 -11.14 9.12 6.40
N LYS A 24 -10.92 10.29 7.01
CA LYS A 24 -11.72 11.51 6.74
C LYS A 24 -11.54 12.01 5.29
N LEU A 25 -10.33 11.97 4.74
CA LEU A 25 -10.10 12.33 3.34
C LEU A 25 -10.80 11.36 2.39
N ARG A 26 -10.68 10.07 2.64
CA ARG A 26 -11.31 9.00 1.87
C ARG A 26 -12.83 9.09 1.88
N ALA A 27 -13.45 9.56 2.96
CA ALA A 27 -14.90 9.76 3.04
C ALA A 27 -15.46 10.63 1.90
N ASN A 28 -14.65 11.51 1.30
CA ASN A 28 -15.03 12.28 0.12
C ASN A 28 -15.13 11.43 -1.17
N PHE A 29 -14.67 10.18 -1.13
CA PHE A 29 -14.57 9.29 -2.29
C PHE A 29 -15.33 7.97 -2.09
N GLN A 30 -16.24 7.86 -1.11
CA GLN A 30 -16.93 6.61 -0.76
C GLN A 30 -17.56 5.87 -1.95
N GLN A 31 -18.02 6.60 -2.97
CA GLN A 31 -18.60 6.01 -4.18
C GLN A 31 -17.56 5.59 -5.23
N TYR A 32 -16.26 5.81 -4.98
CA TYR A 32 -15.15 5.56 -5.93
C TYR A 32 -14.06 4.70 -5.33
N ILE A 33 -14.32 4.04 -4.23
CA ILE A 33 -13.34 3.23 -3.51
C ILE A 33 -14.02 2.04 -2.85
N ASP A 34 -13.49 0.85 -3.12
CA ASP A 34 -13.71 -0.35 -2.31
C ASP A 34 -12.74 -0.31 -1.13
N TYR A 35 -13.10 0.41 -0.06
CA TYR A 35 -12.26 0.45 1.14
C TYR A 35 -12.62 -0.64 2.11
N THR A 36 -11.94 -1.74 1.95
CA THR A 36 -11.92 -2.80 2.95
C THR A 36 -10.60 -2.83 3.70
N ILE A 37 -9.62 -2.04 3.24
CA ILE A 37 -8.30 -1.95 3.86
C ILE A 37 -8.05 -0.54 4.44
N VAL A 38 -7.42 -0.48 5.63
CA VAL A 38 -6.96 0.76 6.25
C VAL A 38 -6.11 1.63 5.30
N PRO A 39 -5.99 2.94 5.51
CA PRO A 39 -5.03 3.76 4.79
C PRO A 39 -3.62 3.16 4.85
N HIS A 40 -2.97 3.01 3.70
CA HIS A 40 -1.70 2.30 3.62
C HIS A 40 -0.86 2.72 2.41
N ILE A 41 0.40 2.34 2.41
CA ILE A 41 1.23 2.29 1.21
C ILE A 41 1.41 0.82 0.82
N THR A 42 0.97 0.43 -0.37
CA THR A 42 1.20 -0.93 -0.88
C THR A 42 2.69 -1.15 -1.10
N LEU A 43 3.27 -2.12 -0.40
CA LEU A 43 4.66 -2.56 -0.60
C LEU A 43 4.74 -3.72 -1.60
N VAL A 44 3.81 -4.68 -1.50
CA VAL A 44 3.69 -5.79 -2.45
C VAL A 44 2.23 -5.95 -2.84
N TYR A 45 1.96 -5.87 -4.13
CA TYR A 45 0.63 -6.08 -4.71
C TYR A 45 0.12 -7.50 -4.46
N PRO A 46 -1.18 -7.76 -4.68
CA PRO A 46 -1.75 -9.07 -4.42
C PRO A 46 -0.96 -10.21 -5.02
N PHE A 47 -0.63 -11.19 -4.19
CA PHE A 47 0.16 -12.37 -4.53
C PHE A 47 -0.43 -13.63 -3.91
N ALA A 48 -0.01 -14.79 -4.41
CA ALA A 48 -0.25 -16.09 -3.78
C ALA A 48 1.10 -16.72 -3.40
N PRO A 49 1.22 -17.37 -2.22
CA PRO A 49 2.39 -18.16 -1.88
C PRO A 49 2.56 -19.32 -2.88
N VAL A 50 3.80 -19.57 -3.30
CA VAL A 50 4.12 -20.72 -4.17
C VAL A 50 4.08 -22.01 -3.38
N PHE A 51 4.67 -22.01 -2.18
CA PHE A 51 4.76 -23.18 -1.30
C PHE A 51 3.90 -23.00 -0.03
N SER A 52 4.42 -22.31 0.97
CA SER A 52 3.73 -22.10 2.23
C SER A 52 3.79 -20.66 2.70
N LEU A 53 2.71 -20.22 3.36
CA LEU A 53 2.68 -18.91 4.00
C LEU A 53 3.66 -18.79 5.16
N TYR A 54 4.03 -19.92 5.77
CA TYR A 54 5.04 -19.98 6.82
C TYR A 54 6.39 -19.44 6.34
N GLN A 55 6.87 -19.90 5.17
CA GLN A 55 8.13 -19.43 4.59
C GLN A 55 8.09 -17.93 4.26
N VAL A 56 6.96 -17.43 3.74
CA VAL A 56 6.75 -15.99 3.52
C VAL A 56 6.90 -15.24 4.84
N ASN A 57 6.22 -15.68 5.91
CA ASN A 57 6.31 -15.05 7.23
C ASN A 57 7.73 -15.02 7.79
N GLU A 58 8.49 -16.13 7.66
CA GLU A 58 9.89 -16.18 8.13
C GLU A 58 10.78 -15.14 7.42
N GLN A 59 10.61 -14.98 6.10
CA GLN A 59 11.39 -13.98 5.36
C GLN A 59 10.99 -12.56 5.74
N LEU A 60 9.70 -12.30 5.93
CA LEU A 60 9.21 -11.01 6.38
C LEU A 60 9.70 -10.64 7.79
N ASP A 61 9.77 -11.62 8.71
CA ASP A 61 10.38 -11.43 10.04
C ASP A 61 11.86 -11.02 9.94
N LYS A 62 12.61 -11.67 9.04
CA LYS A 62 14.04 -11.34 8.83
C LYS A 62 14.19 -9.93 8.27
N VAL A 63 13.33 -9.52 7.32
CA VAL A 63 13.35 -8.16 6.78
C VAL A 63 13.02 -7.14 7.86
N ALA A 64 11.98 -7.38 8.66
CA ALA A 64 11.57 -6.46 9.72
C ALA A 64 12.69 -6.26 10.77
N LYS A 65 13.32 -7.34 11.24
CA LYS A 65 14.40 -7.30 12.23
C LYS A 65 15.66 -6.54 11.78
N ARG A 66 15.93 -6.48 10.47
CA ARG A 66 17.07 -5.73 9.92
C ARG A 66 16.74 -4.32 9.44
N THR A 67 15.47 -3.96 9.38
CA THR A 67 15.00 -2.64 8.93
C THR A 67 14.73 -1.76 10.16
N LYS A 68 15.47 -0.68 10.31
CA LYS A 68 15.20 0.30 11.37
C LYS A 68 13.91 1.07 11.11
N GLN A 69 13.23 1.47 12.18
CA GLN A 69 12.13 2.43 12.12
C GLN A 69 12.57 3.70 11.40
N PHE A 70 11.69 4.34 10.67
CA PHE A 70 12.00 5.55 9.91
C PHE A 70 10.80 6.48 9.81
N ASN A 71 11.08 7.77 9.63
CA ASN A 71 10.04 8.77 9.41
C ASN A 71 9.74 8.89 7.90
N ILE A 72 8.48 9.13 7.61
CA ILE A 72 8.01 9.53 6.29
C ILE A 72 7.35 10.90 6.38
N MET A 73 7.38 11.62 5.27
CA MET A 73 6.66 12.88 5.10
C MET A 73 5.70 12.73 3.92
N LEU A 74 4.41 12.87 4.21
CA LEU A 74 3.34 12.91 3.22
C LEU A 74 3.13 14.38 2.84
N ASN A 75 3.40 14.74 1.59
CA ASN A 75 3.37 16.12 1.13
C ASN A 75 2.70 16.26 -0.23
N GLY A 76 1.56 16.93 -0.20
CA GLY A 76 0.75 17.25 -1.38
C GLY A 76 -0.08 16.08 -1.93
N ILE A 77 -1.13 16.44 -2.64
CA ILE A 77 -1.99 15.52 -3.38
C ILE A 77 -1.55 15.48 -4.83
N LYS A 78 -1.46 14.28 -5.39
CA LYS A 78 -1.13 14.02 -6.78
C LYS A 78 -2.14 13.08 -7.42
N PHE A 79 -2.00 12.87 -8.73
CA PHE A 79 -2.97 12.18 -9.55
C PHE A 79 -2.27 11.20 -10.50
N PHE A 80 -2.81 9.96 -10.59
CA PHE A 80 -2.53 9.10 -11.74
C PHE A 80 -3.64 9.32 -12.77
N GLU A 81 -3.25 9.58 -13.99
CA GLU A 81 -4.17 9.94 -15.10
C GLU A 81 -4.19 8.90 -16.21
N ASN A 82 -3.20 8.03 -16.27
CA ASN A 82 -3.13 6.95 -17.24
C ASN A 82 -3.82 5.69 -16.66
N GLY A 83 -4.76 5.11 -17.40
CA GLY A 83 -5.57 4.00 -16.91
C GLY A 83 -6.59 4.44 -15.86
N ASN A 84 -6.62 3.77 -14.72
CA ASN A 84 -7.48 4.13 -13.59
C ASN A 84 -7.11 5.52 -13.06
N LYS A 85 -8.13 6.38 -12.93
CA LYS A 85 -7.98 7.71 -12.34
C LYS A 85 -7.88 7.59 -10.84
N VAL A 86 -6.74 8.04 -10.27
CA VAL A 86 -6.44 7.91 -8.84
C VAL A 86 -6.03 9.27 -8.26
N VAL A 87 -6.57 9.59 -7.08
CA VAL A 87 -6.11 10.68 -6.20
C VAL A 87 -5.30 10.08 -5.07
N TYR A 88 -4.10 10.57 -4.82
CA TYR A 88 -3.22 10.03 -3.80
C TYR A 88 -2.37 11.07 -3.10
N ALA A 89 -2.01 10.79 -1.85
CA ALA A 89 -1.00 11.56 -1.13
C ALA A 89 0.40 11.08 -1.54
N ALA A 90 1.25 12.03 -1.87
CA ALA A 90 2.63 11.76 -2.28
C ALA A 90 3.58 11.76 -1.08
N LEU A 91 4.63 10.93 -1.15
CA LEU A 91 5.74 10.98 -0.21
C LEU A 91 6.80 11.97 -0.72
N GLN A 92 7.28 12.84 0.17
CA GLN A 92 8.39 13.74 -0.13
C GLN A 92 9.71 12.96 -0.19
N ASN A 93 10.02 12.16 0.83
CA ASN A 93 11.19 11.28 0.83
C ASN A 93 10.76 9.81 0.66
N ARG A 94 11.10 9.23 -0.48
CA ARG A 94 10.69 7.86 -0.86
C ARG A 94 11.77 6.81 -0.60
N ARG A 95 13.00 7.22 -0.22
CA ARG A 95 14.17 6.32 -0.20
C ARG A 95 13.98 5.14 0.75
N ALA A 96 13.54 5.39 1.99
CA ALA A 96 13.37 4.34 2.99
C ALA A 96 12.27 3.35 2.58
N VAL A 97 11.12 3.86 2.09
CA VAL A 97 10.01 3.02 1.62
C VAL A 97 10.40 2.20 0.39
N LYS A 98 11.12 2.80 -0.57
CA LYS A 98 11.64 2.07 -1.74
C LYS A 98 12.63 0.99 -1.32
N LYS A 99 13.52 1.28 -0.37
CA LYS A 99 14.46 0.28 0.14
C LYS A 99 13.72 -0.89 0.78
N LEU A 100 12.75 -0.64 1.64
CA LEU A 100 11.95 -1.68 2.28
C LEU A 100 11.20 -2.53 1.23
N HIS A 101 10.57 -1.90 0.22
CA HIS A 101 9.94 -2.60 -0.90
C HIS A 101 10.92 -3.56 -1.60
N ILE A 102 12.11 -3.07 -1.98
CA ILE A 102 13.14 -3.88 -2.64
C ILE A 102 13.60 -5.03 -1.75
N ASP A 103 13.85 -4.77 -0.46
CA ASP A 103 14.30 -5.76 0.50
C ASP A 103 13.25 -6.89 0.68
N ILE A 104 11.96 -6.53 0.71
CA ILE A 104 10.85 -7.49 0.77
C ILE A 104 10.79 -8.32 -0.52
N ILE A 105 10.76 -7.69 -1.70
CA ILE A 105 10.66 -8.41 -2.98
C ILE A 105 11.82 -9.39 -3.13
N LYS A 106 13.05 -8.95 -2.85
CA LYS A 106 14.23 -9.83 -2.93
C LYS A 106 14.16 -10.99 -1.94
N SER A 107 13.62 -10.78 -0.73
CA SER A 107 13.50 -11.83 0.27
C SER A 107 12.41 -12.86 -0.06
N LEU A 108 11.45 -12.47 -0.88
CA LEU A 108 10.31 -13.31 -1.29
C LEU A 108 10.48 -13.90 -2.70
N ASP A 109 11.64 -13.70 -3.33
CA ASP A 109 11.93 -14.25 -4.66
C ASP A 109 11.75 -15.78 -4.67
N GLY A 110 11.03 -16.28 -5.66
CA GLY A 110 10.65 -17.71 -5.76
C GLY A 110 9.60 -18.20 -4.74
N LEU A 111 9.27 -17.42 -3.69
CA LEU A 111 8.30 -17.81 -2.67
C LEU A 111 6.88 -17.33 -2.94
N ILE A 112 6.72 -16.32 -3.79
CA ILE A 112 5.43 -15.72 -4.13
C ILE A 112 5.22 -15.64 -5.63
N LYS A 113 3.95 -15.69 -6.04
CA LYS A 113 3.50 -15.45 -7.41
C LYS A 113 2.57 -14.25 -7.42
N GLU A 114 2.90 -13.23 -8.22
CA GLU A 114 2.04 -12.08 -8.43
C GLU A 114 0.72 -12.48 -9.08
N LEU A 115 -0.38 -11.91 -8.61
CA LEU A 115 -1.72 -12.19 -9.12
C LEU A 115 -2.21 -11.12 -10.11
N ARG A 116 -1.54 -9.99 -10.22
CA ARG A 116 -1.85 -8.96 -11.20
C ARG A 116 -1.40 -9.39 -12.60
N THR A 117 -2.20 -9.03 -13.59
CA THR A 117 -1.92 -9.36 -15.00
C THR A 117 -1.10 -8.29 -15.72
N ASP A 118 -0.94 -7.11 -15.11
CA ASP A 118 -0.40 -5.90 -15.73
C ASP A 118 1.08 -5.64 -15.41
N GLY A 119 1.74 -6.53 -14.72
CA GLY A 119 3.17 -6.35 -14.48
C GLY A 119 3.81 -7.29 -13.49
N LYS A 120 5.11 -7.40 -13.59
CA LYS A 120 5.98 -7.99 -12.59
C LYS A 120 6.14 -7.02 -11.42
N PHE A 121 6.47 -7.52 -10.22
CA PHE A 121 6.91 -6.68 -9.12
C PHE A 121 7.96 -5.67 -9.60
N ASN A 122 7.50 -4.44 -9.91
CA ASN A 122 8.33 -3.49 -10.64
C ASN A 122 9.22 -2.72 -9.66
N LEU A 123 10.46 -3.18 -9.52
CA LEU A 123 11.44 -2.56 -8.62
C LEU A 123 11.82 -1.14 -9.06
N GLU A 124 11.84 -0.86 -10.36
CA GLU A 124 12.34 0.41 -10.90
C GLU A 124 11.30 1.53 -10.84
N ASN A 125 10.06 1.21 -11.21
CA ASN A 125 8.97 2.19 -11.32
C ASN A 125 8.08 2.27 -10.08
N PHE A 126 8.50 1.66 -8.97
CA PHE A 126 7.73 1.71 -7.73
C PHE A 126 7.58 3.16 -7.24
N THR A 127 6.34 3.64 -7.23
CA THR A 127 5.96 4.96 -6.71
C THR A 127 5.13 4.78 -5.45
N PRO A 128 5.74 4.83 -4.25
CA PRO A 128 5.00 4.72 -3.01
C PRO A 128 4.04 5.89 -2.84
N HIS A 129 2.78 5.58 -2.50
CA HIS A 129 1.71 6.56 -2.35
C HIS A 129 0.62 6.04 -1.42
N VAL A 130 -0.18 6.96 -0.87
CA VAL A 130 -1.39 6.63 -0.11
C VAL A 130 -2.61 6.96 -0.97
N THR A 131 -3.35 5.96 -1.40
CA THR A 131 -4.57 6.17 -2.19
C THR A 131 -5.65 6.84 -1.37
N ILE A 132 -6.19 7.95 -1.88
CA ILE A 132 -7.32 8.69 -1.31
C ILE A 132 -8.60 8.37 -2.08
N GLY A 133 -8.53 8.28 -3.41
CA GLY A 133 -9.62 7.95 -4.31
C GLY A 133 -9.12 7.23 -5.55
N GLU A 134 -9.85 6.21 -6.02
CA GLU A 134 -9.51 5.44 -7.22
C GLU A 134 -10.76 5.11 -8.05
N LYS A 135 -10.56 4.51 -9.24
CA LYS A 135 -11.66 4.14 -10.16
C LYS A 135 -12.61 5.33 -10.45
N ILE A 136 -12.07 6.55 -10.42
CA ILE A 136 -12.85 7.77 -10.61
C ILE A 136 -13.27 7.87 -12.08
N PRO A 137 -14.58 8.06 -12.37
CA PRO A 137 -15.05 8.22 -13.74
C PRO A 137 -14.37 9.40 -14.44
N ALA A 138 -13.95 9.20 -15.70
CA ALA A 138 -13.22 10.21 -16.48
C ALA A 138 -13.96 11.57 -16.53
N ALA A 139 -15.28 11.56 -16.64
CA ALA A 139 -16.11 12.77 -16.68
C ALA A 139 -16.08 13.59 -15.38
N LYS A 140 -15.85 12.93 -14.21
CA LYS A 140 -15.81 13.60 -12.91
C LYS A 140 -14.40 13.99 -12.46
N PHE A 141 -13.39 13.36 -13.04
CA PHE A 141 -12.01 13.53 -12.64
C PHE A 141 -11.47 14.97 -12.76
N PRO A 142 -11.76 15.77 -13.81
CA PRO A 142 -11.28 17.15 -13.89
C PRO A 142 -11.75 18.04 -12.75
N GLY A 143 -13.03 17.91 -12.33
CA GLY A 143 -13.59 18.65 -11.20
C GLY A 143 -12.94 18.27 -9.87
N ILE A 144 -12.72 16.97 -9.65
CA ILE A 144 -12.02 16.44 -8.48
C ILE A 144 -10.57 16.94 -8.47
N LYS A 145 -9.87 16.85 -9.58
CA LYS A 145 -8.50 17.34 -9.73
C LYS A 145 -8.39 18.83 -9.38
N LYS A 146 -9.28 19.67 -9.93
CA LYS A 146 -9.34 21.11 -9.63
C LYS A 146 -9.54 21.38 -8.13
N ARG A 147 -10.42 20.61 -7.46
CA ARG A 147 -10.69 20.75 -6.02
C ARG A 147 -9.47 20.34 -5.18
N PHE A 148 -8.88 19.19 -5.46
CA PHE A 148 -7.85 18.60 -4.62
C PHE A 148 -6.42 19.08 -4.94
N SER A 149 -6.15 19.67 -6.11
CA SER A 149 -4.85 20.27 -6.43
C SER A 149 -4.50 21.47 -5.53
N ARG A 150 -5.51 22.08 -4.88
CA ARG A 150 -5.33 23.18 -3.92
C ARG A 150 -5.34 22.73 -2.47
N TYR A 151 -5.51 21.43 -2.23
CA TYR A 151 -5.55 20.90 -0.88
C TYR A 151 -4.14 20.83 -0.31
N ILE A 152 -3.91 21.51 0.81
CA ILE A 152 -2.64 21.47 1.52
C ILE A 152 -2.63 20.20 2.37
N LEU A 153 -1.73 19.28 2.03
CA LEU A 153 -1.48 18.06 2.79
C LEU A 153 -0.02 18.03 3.18
N HIS A 154 0.24 18.04 4.49
CA HIS A 154 1.59 17.97 5.04
C HIS A 154 1.52 17.26 6.39
N TYR A 155 1.96 16.00 6.43
CA TYR A 155 1.94 15.16 7.63
C TYR A 155 3.20 14.32 7.72
N GLU A 156 3.71 14.20 8.93
CA GLU A 156 4.79 13.27 9.25
C GLU A 156 4.25 12.07 10.00
N ASP A 157 4.84 10.92 9.78
CA ASP A 157 4.57 9.71 10.55
C ASP A 157 5.82 8.89 10.76
N LYS A 158 5.90 8.23 11.92
CA LYS A 158 6.97 7.30 12.24
C LYS A 158 6.52 5.89 11.92
N ILE A 159 7.16 5.28 10.94
CA ILE A 159 6.89 3.91 10.54
C ILE A 159 7.60 2.94 11.48
N THR A 160 6.80 2.16 12.20
CA THR A 160 7.27 1.19 13.18
C THR A 160 7.02 -0.26 12.77
N CYS A 161 6.14 -0.48 11.77
CA CYS A 161 5.80 -1.82 11.28
C CYS A 161 5.28 -1.79 9.84
N PHE A 162 5.19 -2.97 9.24
CA PHE A 162 4.39 -3.24 8.05
C PHE A 162 3.51 -4.48 8.28
N GLY A 163 2.46 -4.66 7.48
CA GLY A 163 1.47 -5.71 7.65
C GLY A 163 1.35 -6.65 6.47
N LEU A 164 1.06 -7.92 6.77
CA LEU A 164 0.54 -8.91 5.84
C LEU A 164 -0.97 -8.95 5.96
N PHE A 165 -1.65 -8.77 4.83
CA PHE A 165 -3.11 -8.78 4.73
C PHE A 165 -3.56 -9.93 3.81
N VAL A 166 -4.76 -10.45 4.06
CA VAL A 166 -5.40 -11.48 3.25
C VAL A 166 -6.75 -10.99 2.76
N GLU A 167 -7.08 -11.32 1.54
CA GLU A 167 -8.40 -11.07 0.96
C GLU A 167 -9.36 -12.20 1.36
N VAL A 168 -10.43 -11.85 2.07
CA VAL A 168 -11.49 -12.77 2.52
C VAL A 168 -12.83 -12.24 2.00
N LYS A 169 -13.43 -12.93 1.03
CA LYS A 169 -14.74 -12.56 0.43
C LYS A 169 -14.80 -11.14 -0.16
N GLY A 170 -13.67 -10.64 -0.64
CA GLY A 170 -13.55 -9.30 -1.22
C GLY A 170 -13.07 -8.22 -0.22
N ASP A 171 -13.00 -8.54 1.07
CA ASP A 171 -12.49 -7.65 2.11
C ASP A 171 -11.05 -7.99 2.48
N TRP A 172 -10.26 -6.97 2.85
CA TRP A 172 -8.87 -7.14 3.26
C TRP A 172 -8.75 -7.16 4.77
N GLU A 173 -8.35 -8.29 5.33
CA GLU A 173 -8.15 -8.48 6.75
C GLU A 173 -6.66 -8.53 7.11
N ARG A 174 -6.28 -7.86 8.20
CA ARG A 174 -4.91 -7.90 8.71
C ARG A 174 -4.61 -9.24 9.36
N MET A 175 -3.68 -10.01 8.79
CA MET A 175 -3.21 -11.27 9.37
C MET A 175 -2.13 -11.07 10.42
N ARG A 176 -1.13 -10.25 10.10
CA ARG A 176 0.06 -10.09 10.95
C ARG A 176 0.73 -8.74 10.74
N LEU A 177 1.29 -8.19 11.82
CA LEU A 177 2.23 -7.06 11.80
C LEU A 177 3.65 -7.55 12.04
N PHE A 178 4.60 -6.92 11.36
CA PHE A 178 6.03 -7.15 11.48
C PHE A 178 6.67 -5.86 11.99
N ASN A 179 7.10 -5.87 13.27
CA ASN A 179 7.70 -4.70 13.89
C ASN A 179 9.13 -4.50 13.39
N LEU A 180 9.46 -3.26 13.02
CA LEU A 180 10.78 -2.84 12.61
C LEU A 180 11.70 -2.69 13.82
N ALA A 181 13.01 -2.86 13.59
CA ALA A 181 14.01 -2.64 14.64
C ALA A 181 14.00 -1.17 15.13
N VAL A 182 14.22 -0.97 16.41
CA VAL A 182 14.33 0.35 17.03
C VAL A 182 15.62 1.06 16.62
#